data_024d617f2e4129f3451e0a6d68e5da62
#
_entry.id   024d617f2e4129f3451e0a6d68e5da62
#
_cell.length_a   1.000
_cell.length_b   1.000
_cell.length_c   1.000
_cell.angle_alpha   90.00
_cell.angle_beta   90.00
_cell.angle_gamma   90.00
#
_symmetry.space_group_name_H-M   'P 1'
#
loop_
_entity.id
_entity.type
_entity.pdbx_description
1 polymer ?
#
loop_
_entity_poly.entity_id
_entity_poly.type
_entity_poly.pdbx_seq_one_letter_code
_entity_poly.pdbx_strand_id
1 'polypeptide(L)'
;MKNIASASLPPHVQLPQYDRQQLRSRIVHFGFGAFHRAHQALLTNRVLNAKGGDWGICEISLFSGDVLMSQLREQDHLFTVLEKGADGNQPIVIGAVHECLNAKLDSLAAIIEKFCEPQVAIVSLTITEKGYCIDPATGKLDTQNARILHDLENPTEPHSAPGILVEALHRRRERGLTPFTVLSCDNIPDNGHVVKNAVLGMAEKRSPELAKWIETHVSFPGTMVDRIVPAATEVSLAEITQELGVEDPCAISCETFIQWVIEDNFVAGRPEWEIAGVQMVQDVLPWEQMKLRMLNGSHSFLAYLGYLAGFAHVSDCMQDDAFREAARRLMLDEQAPTLRITDVDLTAYADSLIDRFANPALQHRTWQIAMDGSQKLPQRMLEGVRVHLQRESAWPLLALGIAGWMRYVSGVDDAGNAIDVRDPLSEKIRAIVETSSEKGRVKALLALSEIFGSDLPQHAQFVDAITDAYQRIVERGARQAVIDTLAI
;
A
#
# COMPACT_ATOMS: atom_id res chain seq x y z
N MET A 1 30.14 -4.31 -19.56
CA MET A 1 30.44 -4.46 -18.12
C MET A 1 29.80 -5.76 -17.64
N LYS A 2 30.34 -6.42 -16.61
CA LYS A 2 29.66 -7.58 -16.01
C LYS A 2 28.45 -7.07 -15.23
N ASN A 3 27.31 -7.71 -15.39
CA ASN A 3 26.09 -7.48 -14.62
C ASN A 3 25.74 -8.73 -13.80
N ILE A 4 24.67 -8.71 -13.03
CA ILE A 4 24.28 -9.82 -12.13
C ILE A 4 24.05 -11.15 -12.86
N ALA A 5 23.69 -11.15 -14.15
CA ALA A 5 23.50 -12.37 -14.94
C ALA A 5 24.84 -13.02 -15.35
N SER A 6 25.91 -12.25 -15.44
CA SER A 6 27.20 -12.69 -15.92
C SER A 6 28.33 -12.68 -14.88
N ALA A 7 28.06 -12.13 -13.69
CA ALA A 7 29.01 -12.03 -12.60
C ALA A 7 29.02 -13.30 -11.71
N SER A 8 30.16 -13.60 -11.11
CA SER A 8 30.23 -14.53 -9.98
C SER A 8 29.90 -13.72 -8.72
N LEU A 9 28.73 -13.95 -8.17
CA LEU A 9 28.24 -13.23 -6.98
C LEU A 9 28.80 -13.84 -5.69
N PRO A 10 28.93 -13.05 -4.60
CA PRO A 10 29.39 -13.54 -3.31
C PRO A 10 28.49 -14.67 -2.75
N PRO A 11 29.04 -15.60 -1.95
CA PRO A 11 28.31 -16.79 -1.47
C PRO A 11 27.10 -16.49 -0.58
N HIS A 12 27.03 -15.31 0.05
CA HIS A 12 25.91 -14.91 0.89
C HIS A 12 24.70 -14.40 0.09
N VAL A 13 24.86 -14.17 -1.22
CA VAL A 13 23.78 -13.77 -2.11
C VAL A 13 22.92 -14.99 -2.44
N GLN A 14 21.63 -14.91 -2.15
CA GLN A 14 20.69 -15.96 -2.51
C GLN A 14 20.36 -15.89 -4.01
N LEU A 15 20.56 -17.00 -4.71
CA LEU A 15 20.28 -17.12 -6.14
C LEU A 15 19.03 -17.99 -6.39
N PRO A 16 18.32 -17.80 -7.53
CA PRO A 16 17.27 -18.71 -7.96
C PRO A 16 17.79 -20.16 -8.06
N GLN A 17 17.07 -21.11 -7.44
CA GLN A 17 17.41 -22.53 -7.40
C GLN A 17 16.57 -23.39 -8.34
N TYR A 18 15.73 -22.80 -9.18
CA TYR A 18 14.86 -23.44 -10.14
C TYR A 18 15.32 -23.18 -11.58
N ASP A 19 14.86 -24.02 -12.52
CA ASP A 19 15.14 -23.88 -13.94
C ASP A 19 14.27 -22.77 -14.56
N ARG A 20 14.88 -21.61 -14.80
CA ARG A 20 14.21 -20.44 -15.39
C ARG A 20 13.75 -20.68 -16.83
N GLN A 21 14.30 -21.66 -17.55
CA GLN A 21 13.88 -21.99 -18.92
C GLN A 21 12.50 -22.64 -18.96
N GLN A 22 12.02 -23.19 -17.86
CA GLN A 22 10.68 -23.74 -17.73
C GLN A 22 9.61 -22.70 -17.45
N LEU A 23 9.99 -21.47 -17.11
CA LEU A 23 9.05 -20.40 -16.80
C LEU A 23 8.22 -20.01 -18.04
N ARG A 24 6.97 -19.72 -17.80
CA ARG A 24 6.00 -19.21 -18.78
C ARG A 24 5.31 -17.98 -18.22
N SER A 25 4.90 -17.05 -19.06
CA SER A 25 4.15 -15.86 -18.67
C SER A 25 2.73 -16.23 -18.21
N ARG A 26 2.62 -16.91 -17.05
CA ARG A 26 1.33 -17.23 -16.43
C ARG A 26 0.78 -16.09 -15.60
N ILE A 27 1.67 -15.21 -15.15
CA ILE A 27 1.33 -13.93 -14.51
C ILE A 27 1.81 -12.81 -15.45
N VAL A 28 0.94 -11.90 -15.79
CA VAL A 28 1.28 -10.63 -16.44
C VAL A 28 1.06 -9.53 -15.42
N HIS A 29 2.09 -8.74 -15.14
CA HIS A 29 2.03 -7.70 -14.13
C HIS A 29 2.16 -6.31 -14.74
N PHE A 30 1.22 -5.40 -14.36
CA PHE A 30 1.30 -3.99 -14.70
C PHE A 30 2.05 -3.21 -13.61
N GLY A 31 3.22 -2.68 -13.96
CA GLY A 31 3.95 -1.76 -13.12
C GLY A 31 5.17 -2.38 -12.43
N PHE A 32 6.32 -2.37 -13.11
CA PHE A 32 7.62 -2.80 -12.56
C PHE A 32 8.16 -1.82 -11.51
N GLY A 33 7.32 -1.50 -10.52
CA GLY A 33 7.64 -0.61 -9.40
C GLY A 33 8.45 -1.29 -8.30
N ALA A 34 8.97 -0.49 -7.36
CA ALA A 34 9.75 -0.98 -6.23
C ALA A 34 8.93 -1.95 -5.37
N PHE A 35 7.66 -1.64 -5.11
CA PHE A 35 6.80 -2.48 -4.28
C PHE A 35 6.61 -3.87 -4.88
N HIS A 36 6.23 -3.96 -6.15
CA HIS A 36 6.03 -5.25 -6.83
C HIS A 36 7.29 -6.12 -6.79
N ARG A 37 8.45 -5.53 -7.09
CA ARG A 37 9.74 -6.24 -7.07
C ARG A 37 10.05 -6.88 -5.71
N ALA A 38 9.78 -6.16 -4.62
CA ALA A 38 10.02 -6.61 -3.26
C ALA A 38 8.86 -7.40 -2.65
N HIS A 39 7.75 -7.57 -3.34
CA HIS A 39 6.54 -8.22 -2.82
C HIS A 39 6.13 -9.42 -3.66
N GLN A 40 5.24 -9.26 -4.64
CA GLN A 40 4.74 -10.39 -5.44
C GLN A 40 5.86 -11.13 -6.18
N ALA A 41 6.81 -10.43 -6.79
CA ALA A 41 7.91 -11.07 -7.52
C ALA A 41 8.82 -11.87 -6.58
N LEU A 42 9.15 -11.33 -5.41
CA LEU A 42 9.92 -12.05 -4.39
C LEU A 42 9.17 -13.25 -3.83
N LEU A 43 7.88 -13.12 -3.52
CA LEU A 43 7.08 -14.23 -2.99
C LEU A 43 6.92 -15.35 -4.04
N THR A 44 6.73 -15.00 -5.30
CA THR A 44 6.70 -15.97 -6.41
C THR A 44 8.06 -16.66 -6.57
N ASN A 45 9.16 -15.91 -6.45
CA ASN A 45 10.52 -16.47 -6.45
C ASN A 45 10.74 -17.47 -5.29
N ARG A 46 10.21 -17.17 -4.11
CA ARG A 46 10.28 -18.10 -2.96
C ARG A 46 9.51 -19.39 -3.22
N VAL A 47 8.32 -19.31 -3.82
CA VAL A 47 7.54 -20.51 -4.22
C VAL A 47 8.28 -21.33 -5.25
N LEU A 48 8.84 -20.70 -6.28
CA LEU A 48 9.62 -21.38 -7.31
C LEU A 48 10.89 -22.06 -6.74
N ASN A 49 11.58 -21.42 -5.79
CA ASN A 49 12.71 -22.02 -5.08
C ASN A 49 12.31 -23.24 -4.26
N ALA A 50 11.12 -23.23 -3.64
CA ALA A 50 10.66 -24.33 -2.81
C ALA A 50 10.11 -25.53 -3.60
N LYS A 51 9.45 -25.26 -4.73
CA LYS A 51 8.67 -26.29 -5.44
C LYS A 51 9.02 -26.41 -6.92
N GLY A 52 9.66 -25.42 -7.53
CA GLY A 52 9.79 -25.33 -8.98
C GLY A 52 8.46 -24.94 -9.66
N GLY A 53 8.32 -25.28 -10.91
CA GLY A 53 7.13 -25.02 -11.72
C GLY A 53 7.36 -23.99 -12.81
N ASP A 54 6.26 -23.56 -13.45
CA ASP A 54 6.27 -22.69 -14.63
C ASP A 54 5.65 -21.30 -14.40
N TRP A 55 5.37 -20.93 -13.16
CA TRP A 55 4.76 -19.65 -12.80
C TRP A 55 5.73 -18.46 -12.96
N GLY A 56 6.02 -18.11 -14.21
CA GLY A 56 6.82 -16.92 -14.54
C GLY A 56 5.96 -15.67 -14.64
N ILE A 57 6.62 -14.53 -14.44
CA ILE A 57 6.03 -13.19 -14.52
C ILE A 57 6.55 -12.50 -15.78
N CYS A 58 5.64 -11.94 -16.58
CA CYS A 58 5.92 -10.96 -17.61
C CYS A 58 5.56 -9.57 -17.07
N GLU A 59 6.54 -8.67 -17.03
CA GLU A 59 6.34 -7.30 -16.59
C GLU A 59 5.85 -6.42 -17.74
N ILE A 60 4.84 -5.60 -17.46
CA ILE A 60 4.30 -4.64 -18.43
C ILE A 60 4.49 -3.21 -17.91
N SER A 61 5.04 -2.37 -18.76
CA SER A 61 5.05 -0.92 -18.58
C SER A 61 4.54 -0.24 -19.85
N LEU A 62 3.63 0.72 -19.72
CA LEU A 62 2.99 1.34 -20.90
C LEU A 62 3.85 2.46 -21.47
N PHE A 63 3.75 3.65 -20.91
CA PHE A 63 4.31 4.89 -21.47
C PHE A 63 5.52 5.43 -20.71
N SER A 64 5.94 4.75 -19.65
CA SER A 64 7.08 5.11 -18.81
C SER A 64 7.91 3.87 -18.48
N GLY A 65 9.07 4.05 -17.85
CA GLY A 65 9.91 2.92 -17.39
C GLY A 65 10.67 2.19 -18.51
N ASP A 66 10.71 2.73 -19.72
CA ASP A 66 11.45 2.16 -20.86
C ASP A 66 12.94 1.94 -20.55
N VAL A 67 13.59 2.87 -19.84
CA VAL A 67 14.99 2.73 -19.42
C VAL A 67 15.15 1.54 -18.47
N LEU A 68 14.30 1.45 -17.43
CA LEU A 68 14.37 0.36 -16.45
C LEU A 68 14.08 -1.00 -17.11
N MET A 69 13.12 -1.07 -18.03
CA MET A 69 12.83 -2.29 -18.79
C MET A 69 13.99 -2.71 -19.71
N SER A 70 14.68 -1.75 -20.32
CA SER A 70 15.90 -2.04 -21.11
C SER A 70 17.00 -2.61 -20.22
N GLN A 71 17.23 -2.00 -19.05
CA GLN A 71 18.21 -2.49 -18.08
C GLN A 71 17.87 -3.89 -17.57
N LEU A 72 16.58 -4.16 -17.30
CA LEU A 72 16.11 -5.48 -16.89
C LEU A 72 16.41 -6.56 -17.97
N ARG A 73 16.22 -6.24 -19.26
CA ARG A 73 16.56 -7.14 -20.37
C ARG A 73 18.05 -7.40 -20.48
N GLU A 74 18.88 -6.36 -20.29
CA GLU A 74 20.35 -6.48 -20.35
C GLU A 74 20.92 -7.43 -19.29
N GLN A 75 20.21 -7.64 -18.18
CA GLN A 75 20.59 -8.56 -17.11
C GLN A 75 19.72 -9.81 -17.02
N ASP A 76 19.22 -10.28 -18.17
CA ASP A 76 18.42 -11.51 -18.29
C ASP A 76 17.20 -11.54 -17.37
N HIS A 77 16.54 -10.38 -17.18
CA HIS A 77 15.39 -10.17 -16.31
C HIS A 77 15.62 -10.51 -14.82
N LEU A 78 16.88 -10.63 -14.40
CA LEU A 78 17.24 -10.76 -12.98
C LEU A 78 17.28 -9.38 -12.33
N PHE A 79 16.99 -9.32 -11.06
CA PHE A 79 17.22 -8.13 -10.23
C PHE A 79 17.36 -8.53 -8.77
N THR A 80 17.95 -7.64 -7.96
CA THR A 80 18.22 -7.91 -6.56
C THR A 80 17.24 -7.19 -5.63
N VAL A 81 16.76 -7.90 -4.64
CA VAL A 81 16.05 -7.35 -3.47
C VAL A 81 16.99 -7.48 -2.27
N LEU A 82 17.33 -6.36 -1.63
CA LEU A 82 18.09 -6.33 -0.40
C LEU A 82 17.13 -6.19 0.79
N GLU A 83 16.91 -7.28 1.52
CA GLU A 83 16.17 -7.25 2.78
C GLU A 83 17.07 -6.72 3.89
N LYS A 84 16.66 -5.62 4.54
CA LYS A 84 17.39 -4.97 5.63
C LYS A 84 16.77 -5.33 6.97
N GLY A 85 17.47 -6.14 7.76
CA GLY A 85 17.06 -6.55 9.09
C GLY A 85 17.99 -6.02 10.19
N ALA A 86 17.55 -6.16 11.44
CA ALA A 86 18.36 -5.80 12.60
C ALA A 86 19.64 -6.66 12.71
N ASP A 87 19.60 -7.91 12.25
CA ASP A 87 20.69 -8.87 12.29
C ASP A 87 21.60 -8.83 11.05
N GLY A 88 21.32 -7.92 10.10
CA GLY A 88 22.09 -7.73 8.87
C GLY A 88 21.25 -7.72 7.61
N ASN A 89 21.92 -7.53 6.49
CA ASN A 89 21.33 -7.46 5.18
C ASN A 89 21.32 -8.81 4.48
N GLN A 90 20.25 -9.13 3.76
CA GLN A 90 20.15 -10.33 2.94
C GLN A 90 19.88 -9.96 1.48
N PRO A 91 20.87 -10.04 0.58
CA PRO A 91 20.65 -9.85 -0.86
C PRO A 91 20.08 -11.12 -1.49
N ILE A 92 18.98 -10.94 -2.25
CA ILE A 92 18.25 -12.02 -2.91
C ILE A 92 18.09 -11.67 -4.40
N VAL A 93 18.60 -12.50 -5.29
CA VAL A 93 18.40 -12.35 -6.73
C VAL A 93 17.05 -12.97 -7.10
N ILE A 94 16.21 -12.17 -7.72
CA ILE A 94 14.88 -12.56 -8.18
C ILE A 94 14.97 -13.03 -9.63
N GLY A 95 14.52 -14.25 -9.89
CA GLY A 95 14.48 -14.85 -11.21
C GLY A 95 13.08 -15.20 -11.71
N ALA A 96 12.02 -14.88 -10.92
CA ALA A 96 10.63 -15.18 -11.27
C ALA A 96 10.12 -14.35 -12.46
N VAL A 97 10.69 -13.17 -12.68
CA VAL A 97 10.48 -12.38 -13.90
C VAL A 97 11.35 -12.95 -15.01
N HIS A 98 10.75 -13.34 -16.13
CA HIS A 98 11.48 -13.93 -17.25
C HIS A 98 11.24 -13.19 -18.58
N GLU A 99 10.35 -12.22 -18.58
CA GLU A 99 9.99 -11.43 -19.74
C GLU A 99 9.52 -10.05 -19.32
N CYS A 100 9.72 -9.05 -20.16
CA CYS A 100 9.12 -7.73 -19.97
C CYS A 100 8.79 -7.08 -21.31
N LEU A 101 7.71 -6.29 -21.34
CA LEU A 101 7.28 -5.52 -22.50
C LEU A 101 6.98 -4.07 -22.11
N ASN A 102 7.33 -3.16 -23.03
CA ASN A 102 7.06 -1.74 -22.90
C ASN A 102 6.52 -1.18 -24.22
N ALA A 103 5.49 -0.34 -24.16
CA ALA A 103 4.84 0.17 -25.38
C ALA A 103 5.76 0.97 -26.30
N LYS A 104 6.79 1.62 -25.75
CA LYS A 104 7.79 2.34 -26.57
C LYS A 104 8.85 1.43 -27.18
N LEU A 105 9.21 0.34 -26.49
CA LEU A 105 10.25 -0.59 -26.93
C LEU A 105 9.69 -1.68 -27.86
N ASP A 106 8.45 -2.11 -27.63
CA ASP A 106 7.88 -3.26 -28.34
C ASP A 106 6.65 -2.89 -29.18
N SER A 107 5.65 -2.37 -28.65
CA SER A 107 4.40 -1.76 -29.15
C SER A 107 3.24 -2.08 -28.24
N LEU A 108 2.18 -1.30 -28.29
CA LEU A 108 0.92 -1.57 -27.59
C LEU A 108 0.27 -2.88 -28.07
N ALA A 109 0.34 -3.14 -29.36
CA ALA A 109 -0.20 -4.37 -29.95
C ALA A 109 0.46 -5.63 -29.37
N ALA A 110 1.79 -5.63 -29.21
CA ALA A 110 2.53 -6.74 -28.60
C ALA A 110 2.12 -6.94 -27.14
N ILE A 111 1.91 -5.85 -26.39
CA ILE A 111 1.42 -5.90 -25.02
C ILE A 111 0.02 -6.55 -24.96
N ILE A 112 -0.92 -6.11 -25.79
CA ILE A 112 -2.28 -6.67 -25.80
C ILE A 112 -2.27 -8.15 -26.18
N GLU A 113 -1.45 -8.54 -27.16
CA GLU A 113 -1.31 -9.96 -27.53
C GLU A 113 -0.73 -10.81 -26.40
N LYS A 114 0.17 -10.24 -25.56
CA LYS A 114 0.70 -10.94 -24.38
C LYS A 114 -0.43 -11.38 -23.44
N PHE A 115 -1.39 -10.50 -23.17
CA PHE A 115 -2.56 -10.85 -22.35
C PHE A 115 -3.44 -11.94 -22.97
N CYS A 116 -3.35 -12.13 -24.30
CA CYS A 116 -4.14 -13.11 -25.04
C CYS A 116 -3.44 -14.47 -25.17
N GLU A 117 -2.24 -14.64 -24.63
CA GLU A 117 -1.58 -15.95 -24.61
C GLU A 117 -2.38 -16.95 -23.72
N PRO A 118 -2.59 -18.19 -24.16
CA PRO A 118 -3.47 -19.15 -23.47
C PRO A 118 -3.06 -19.44 -22.03
N GLN A 119 -1.75 -19.43 -21.72
CA GLN A 119 -1.21 -19.75 -20.40
C GLN A 119 -1.37 -18.62 -19.38
N VAL A 120 -1.70 -17.39 -19.79
CA VAL A 120 -1.91 -16.27 -18.87
C VAL A 120 -3.13 -16.54 -17.99
N ALA A 121 -2.89 -16.71 -16.71
CA ALA A 121 -3.90 -17.05 -15.71
C ALA A 121 -4.24 -15.90 -14.77
N ILE A 122 -3.28 -14.99 -14.53
CA ILE A 122 -3.41 -13.87 -13.62
C ILE A 122 -2.87 -12.61 -14.29
N VAL A 123 -3.62 -11.52 -14.18
CA VAL A 123 -3.13 -10.17 -14.46
C VAL A 123 -3.14 -9.40 -13.16
N SER A 124 -1.96 -9.06 -12.66
CA SER A 124 -1.80 -8.31 -11.41
C SER A 124 -1.39 -6.87 -11.68
N LEU A 125 -1.72 -5.96 -10.74
CA LEU A 125 -1.54 -4.53 -10.92
C LEU A 125 -0.93 -3.86 -9.68
N THR A 126 0.07 -3.01 -9.91
CA THR A 126 0.53 -1.98 -8.98
C THR A 126 0.67 -0.67 -9.76
N ILE A 127 -0.46 0.01 -9.98
CA ILE A 127 -0.59 1.16 -10.89
C ILE A 127 -0.99 2.44 -10.17
N THR A 128 -1.09 2.39 -8.85
CA THR A 128 -1.59 3.44 -7.96
C THR A 128 -3.08 3.78 -8.20
N GLU A 129 -3.68 4.49 -7.27
CA GLU A 129 -5.11 4.84 -7.32
C GLU A 129 -5.52 5.51 -8.64
N LYS A 130 -4.66 6.40 -9.15
CA LYS A 130 -4.92 7.12 -10.42
C LYS A 130 -4.95 6.22 -11.65
N GLY A 131 -4.30 5.07 -11.61
CA GLY A 131 -4.25 4.12 -12.72
C GLY A 131 -5.58 3.44 -13.01
N TYR A 132 -6.46 3.36 -12.02
CA TYR A 132 -7.80 2.75 -12.16
C TYR A 132 -8.81 3.68 -12.82
N CYS A 133 -8.52 4.97 -12.96
CA CYS A 133 -9.41 5.97 -13.55
C CYS A 133 -10.81 5.97 -12.90
N ILE A 134 -10.85 5.85 -11.57
CA ILE A 134 -12.09 5.90 -10.76
C ILE A 134 -12.30 7.32 -10.25
N ASP A 135 -13.55 7.79 -10.29
CA ASP A 135 -13.96 8.99 -9.59
C ASP A 135 -14.05 8.69 -8.07
N PRO A 136 -13.22 9.35 -7.23
CA PRO A 136 -13.20 9.08 -5.80
C PRO A 136 -14.52 9.38 -5.08
N ALA A 137 -15.33 10.30 -5.63
CA ALA A 137 -16.62 10.70 -5.03
C ALA A 137 -17.69 9.62 -5.22
N THR A 138 -17.63 8.88 -6.32
CA THR A 138 -18.68 7.92 -6.70
C THR A 138 -18.22 6.45 -6.65
N GLY A 139 -16.92 6.19 -6.60
CA GLY A 139 -16.35 4.85 -6.72
C GLY A 139 -16.57 4.18 -8.09
N LYS A 140 -16.99 4.95 -9.10
CA LYS A 140 -17.26 4.47 -10.45
C LYS A 140 -16.20 4.95 -11.43
N LEU A 141 -16.14 4.32 -12.60
CA LEU A 141 -15.26 4.76 -13.68
C LEU A 141 -15.48 6.25 -13.98
N ASP A 142 -14.41 7.04 -13.99
CA ASP A 142 -14.43 8.45 -14.38
C ASP A 142 -14.50 8.55 -15.91
N THR A 143 -15.70 8.73 -16.42
CA THR A 143 -15.97 8.87 -17.87
C THR A 143 -15.51 10.21 -18.44
N GLN A 144 -15.04 11.15 -17.62
CA GLN A 144 -14.45 12.41 -18.06
C GLN A 144 -12.90 12.34 -18.10
N ASN A 145 -12.32 11.26 -17.61
CA ASN A 145 -10.87 11.04 -17.68
C ASN A 145 -10.41 10.96 -19.14
N ALA A 146 -9.42 11.73 -19.52
CA ALA A 146 -8.93 11.83 -20.90
C ALA A 146 -8.51 10.48 -21.51
N ARG A 147 -7.92 9.58 -20.71
CA ARG A 147 -7.55 8.25 -21.19
C ARG A 147 -8.78 7.37 -21.43
N ILE A 148 -9.78 7.45 -20.58
CA ILE A 148 -11.03 6.71 -20.76
C ILE A 148 -11.78 7.21 -22.00
N LEU A 149 -11.87 8.51 -22.22
CA LEU A 149 -12.47 9.07 -23.43
C LEU A 149 -11.74 8.58 -24.70
N HIS A 150 -10.40 8.62 -24.69
CA HIS A 150 -9.61 8.06 -25.79
C HIS A 150 -9.92 6.58 -26.06
N ASP A 151 -9.97 5.76 -25.01
CA ASP A 151 -10.15 4.31 -25.13
C ASP A 151 -11.56 3.93 -25.58
N LEU A 152 -12.57 4.75 -25.25
CA LEU A 152 -13.93 4.58 -25.77
C LEU A 152 -14.03 4.85 -27.27
N GLU A 153 -13.26 5.83 -27.77
CA GLU A 153 -13.17 6.15 -29.19
C GLU A 153 -12.25 5.17 -29.95
N ASN A 154 -11.23 4.64 -29.28
CA ASN A 154 -10.20 3.76 -29.85
C ASN A 154 -10.07 2.45 -29.05
N PRO A 155 -11.10 1.60 -29.00
CA PRO A 155 -11.14 0.45 -28.11
C PRO A 155 -10.09 -0.65 -28.41
N THR A 156 -9.51 -0.66 -29.60
CA THR A 156 -8.45 -1.59 -30.02
C THR A 156 -7.04 -1.05 -29.76
N GLU A 157 -6.93 0.23 -29.41
CA GLU A 157 -5.65 0.91 -29.07
C GLU A 157 -5.76 1.66 -27.74
N PRO A 158 -6.13 0.98 -26.64
CA PRO A 158 -6.36 1.61 -25.34
C PRO A 158 -5.08 2.14 -24.69
N HIS A 159 -5.20 3.24 -23.96
CA HIS A 159 -4.12 3.90 -23.23
C HIS A 159 -4.27 3.81 -21.70
N SER A 160 -5.41 3.33 -21.19
CA SER A 160 -5.66 3.11 -19.77
C SER A 160 -5.56 1.63 -19.40
N ALA A 161 -5.25 1.34 -18.15
CA ALA A 161 -5.26 -0.03 -17.66
C ALA A 161 -6.66 -0.69 -17.78
N PRO A 162 -7.77 -0.01 -17.39
CA PRO A 162 -9.10 -0.57 -17.63
C PRO A 162 -9.38 -0.87 -19.12
N GLY A 163 -8.98 0.03 -20.00
CA GLY A 163 -9.16 -0.16 -21.45
C GLY A 163 -8.38 -1.36 -21.99
N ILE A 164 -7.12 -1.52 -21.58
CA ILE A 164 -6.28 -2.66 -21.98
C ILE A 164 -6.85 -3.97 -21.46
N LEU A 165 -7.28 -4.03 -20.18
CA LEU A 165 -7.88 -5.22 -19.61
C LEU A 165 -9.17 -5.62 -20.34
N VAL A 166 -10.02 -4.65 -20.66
CA VAL A 166 -11.26 -4.92 -21.39
C VAL A 166 -10.99 -5.39 -22.82
N GLU A 167 -10.04 -4.77 -23.54
CA GLU A 167 -9.64 -5.22 -24.88
C GLU A 167 -9.06 -6.64 -24.85
N ALA A 168 -8.19 -6.94 -23.90
CA ALA A 168 -7.62 -8.27 -23.75
C ALA A 168 -8.70 -9.33 -23.45
N LEU A 169 -9.62 -9.04 -22.53
CA LEU A 169 -10.75 -9.92 -22.19
C LEU A 169 -11.71 -10.12 -23.37
N HIS A 170 -11.97 -9.05 -24.14
CA HIS A 170 -12.75 -9.13 -25.37
C HIS A 170 -12.10 -10.10 -26.36
N ARG A 171 -10.80 -9.93 -26.66
CA ARG A 171 -10.08 -10.82 -27.59
C ARG A 171 -10.04 -12.27 -27.09
N ARG A 172 -9.83 -12.48 -25.80
CA ARG A 172 -9.85 -13.83 -25.20
C ARG A 172 -11.22 -14.49 -25.38
N ARG A 173 -12.31 -13.76 -25.13
CA ARG A 173 -13.68 -14.22 -25.37
C ARG A 173 -13.89 -14.63 -26.83
N GLU A 174 -13.52 -13.75 -27.77
CA GLU A 174 -13.67 -14.02 -29.22
C GLU A 174 -12.86 -15.22 -29.69
N ARG A 175 -11.71 -15.47 -29.05
CA ARG A 175 -10.83 -16.61 -29.33
C ARG A 175 -11.21 -17.89 -28.57
N GLY A 176 -12.24 -17.86 -27.73
CA GLY A 176 -12.63 -18.99 -26.89
C GLY A 176 -11.62 -19.38 -25.82
N LEU A 177 -10.76 -18.44 -25.40
CA LEU A 177 -9.76 -18.65 -24.35
C LEU A 177 -10.37 -18.45 -22.96
N THR A 178 -9.87 -19.19 -21.98
CA THR A 178 -10.20 -19.00 -20.56
C THR A 178 -9.83 -17.58 -20.13
N PRO A 179 -10.69 -16.84 -19.41
CA PRO A 179 -10.33 -15.55 -18.87
C PRO A 179 -9.22 -15.69 -17.81
N PHE A 180 -8.54 -14.58 -17.51
CA PHE A 180 -7.61 -14.48 -16.41
C PHE A 180 -8.30 -13.87 -15.18
N THR A 181 -7.70 -14.07 -14.01
CA THR A 181 -8.03 -13.32 -12.77
C THR A 181 -7.36 -11.95 -12.81
N VAL A 182 -8.08 -10.92 -12.42
CA VAL A 182 -7.54 -9.54 -12.27
C VAL A 182 -7.26 -9.28 -10.79
N LEU A 183 -5.99 -9.09 -10.43
CA LEU A 183 -5.50 -9.04 -9.06
C LEU A 183 -4.84 -7.69 -8.77
N SER A 184 -5.55 -6.79 -8.11
CA SER A 184 -4.94 -5.56 -7.62
C SER A 184 -4.03 -5.86 -6.42
N CYS A 185 -2.78 -5.39 -6.48
CA CYS A 185 -1.82 -5.42 -5.39
C CYS A 185 -1.48 -3.99 -4.91
N ASP A 186 -2.31 -3.02 -5.24
CA ASP A 186 -2.18 -1.66 -4.76
C ASP A 186 -2.64 -1.53 -3.31
N ASN A 187 -1.94 -0.69 -2.55
CA ASN A 187 -2.28 -0.39 -1.16
C ASN A 187 -3.40 0.67 -1.10
N ILE A 188 -4.56 0.30 -1.60
CA ILE A 188 -5.79 1.12 -1.57
C ILE A 188 -6.91 0.30 -0.92
N PRO A 189 -7.84 0.97 -0.19
CA PRO A 189 -8.99 0.29 0.40
C PRO A 189 -9.82 -0.43 -0.65
N ASP A 190 -10.25 -1.66 -0.32
CA ASP A 190 -11.17 -2.45 -1.15
C ASP A 190 -10.70 -2.57 -2.62
N ASN A 191 -9.43 -2.83 -2.82
CA ASN A 191 -8.76 -2.81 -4.12
C ASN A 191 -9.39 -3.75 -5.16
N GLY A 192 -9.92 -4.90 -4.73
CA GLY A 192 -10.64 -5.83 -5.61
C GLY A 192 -11.89 -5.22 -6.22
N HIS A 193 -12.71 -4.52 -5.43
CA HIS A 193 -13.89 -3.81 -5.92
C HIS A 193 -13.52 -2.59 -6.76
N VAL A 194 -12.46 -1.87 -6.40
CA VAL A 194 -11.97 -0.73 -7.20
C VAL A 194 -11.63 -1.17 -8.62
N VAL A 195 -10.82 -2.20 -8.78
CA VAL A 195 -10.47 -2.69 -10.12
C VAL A 195 -11.66 -3.31 -10.85
N LYS A 196 -12.54 -4.02 -10.14
CA LYS A 196 -13.79 -4.55 -10.71
C LYS A 196 -14.67 -3.44 -11.27
N ASN A 197 -14.89 -2.37 -10.52
CA ASN A 197 -15.69 -1.22 -10.94
C ASN A 197 -15.08 -0.53 -12.17
N ALA A 198 -13.74 -0.39 -12.21
CA ALA A 198 -13.04 0.17 -13.34
C ALA A 198 -13.24 -0.66 -14.63
N VAL A 199 -13.02 -1.97 -14.53
CA VAL A 199 -13.12 -2.89 -15.68
C VAL A 199 -14.57 -3.03 -16.15
N LEU A 200 -15.53 -3.25 -15.24
CA LEU A 200 -16.94 -3.38 -15.60
C LEU A 200 -17.51 -2.07 -16.15
N GLY A 201 -17.14 -0.93 -15.55
CA GLY A 201 -17.56 0.38 -16.05
C GLY A 201 -17.06 0.66 -17.47
N MET A 202 -15.83 0.28 -17.78
CA MET A 202 -15.26 0.39 -19.13
C MET A 202 -15.92 -0.60 -20.10
N ALA A 203 -16.13 -1.84 -19.67
CA ALA A 203 -16.78 -2.86 -20.48
C ALA A 203 -18.23 -2.51 -20.83
N GLU A 204 -19.00 -1.99 -19.86
CA GLU A 204 -20.38 -1.56 -20.05
C GLU A 204 -20.51 -0.47 -21.11
N LYS A 205 -19.58 0.49 -21.11
CA LYS A 205 -19.54 1.56 -22.14
C LYS A 205 -19.21 1.03 -23.52
N ARG A 206 -18.47 -0.07 -23.61
CA ARG A 206 -18.11 -0.71 -24.89
C ARG A 206 -19.21 -1.64 -25.39
N SER A 207 -19.69 -2.55 -24.55
CA SER A 207 -20.73 -3.53 -24.83
C SER A 207 -21.31 -4.11 -23.54
N PRO A 208 -22.62 -3.95 -23.26
CA PRO A 208 -23.27 -4.56 -22.10
C PRO A 208 -23.13 -6.09 -22.05
N GLU A 209 -23.09 -6.78 -23.19
CA GLU A 209 -22.89 -8.23 -23.26
C GLU A 209 -21.48 -8.63 -22.84
N LEU A 210 -20.48 -7.82 -23.18
CA LEU A 210 -19.09 -8.03 -22.73
C LEU A 210 -18.97 -7.80 -21.22
N ALA A 211 -19.59 -6.74 -20.69
CA ALA A 211 -19.61 -6.48 -19.26
C ALA A 211 -20.24 -7.63 -18.48
N LYS A 212 -21.38 -8.15 -18.93
CA LYS A 212 -22.03 -9.30 -18.30
C LYS A 212 -21.18 -10.57 -18.37
N TRP A 213 -20.50 -10.78 -19.48
CA TRP A 213 -19.57 -11.93 -19.60
C TRP A 213 -18.40 -11.80 -18.63
N ILE A 214 -17.78 -10.61 -18.52
CA ILE A 214 -16.71 -10.34 -17.59
C ILE A 214 -17.19 -10.54 -16.15
N GLU A 215 -18.33 -9.98 -15.78
CA GLU A 215 -18.90 -10.11 -14.43
C GLU A 215 -19.13 -11.57 -14.04
N THR A 216 -19.48 -12.42 -15.01
CA THR A 216 -19.78 -13.84 -14.75
C THR A 216 -18.54 -14.73 -14.73
N HIS A 217 -17.49 -14.41 -15.50
CA HIS A 217 -16.39 -15.34 -15.77
C HIS A 217 -15.03 -14.87 -15.24
N VAL A 218 -14.88 -13.58 -14.90
CA VAL A 218 -13.63 -13.02 -14.40
C VAL A 218 -13.73 -12.84 -12.89
N SER A 219 -12.69 -13.20 -12.15
CA SER A 219 -12.60 -12.92 -10.73
C SER A 219 -11.73 -11.70 -10.45
N PHE A 220 -12.07 -10.99 -9.38
CA PHE A 220 -11.39 -9.80 -8.89
C PHE A 220 -11.13 -9.94 -7.39
N PRO A 221 -10.20 -10.83 -6.97
CA PRO A 221 -9.92 -11.03 -5.56
C PRO A 221 -9.47 -9.74 -4.88
N GLY A 222 -9.98 -9.48 -3.69
CA GLY A 222 -9.41 -8.47 -2.82
C GLY A 222 -8.08 -8.92 -2.25
N THR A 223 -7.17 -7.97 -2.03
CA THR A 223 -5.87 -8.25 -1.40
C THR A 223 -5.54 -7.22 -0.32
N MET A 224 -4.80 -7.65 0.68
CA MET A 224 -4.14 -6.77 1.63
C MET A 224 -2.64 -6.99 1.52
N VAL A 225 -1.92 -5.94 1.18
CA VAL A 225 -0.47 -5.94 1.00
C VAL A 225 0.19 -5.10 2.08
N ASP A 226 1.30 -5.60 2.64
CA ASP A 226 2.05 -4.85 3.64
C ASP A 226 3.55 -5.17 3.55
N ARG A 227 4.32 -4.19 3.16
CA ARG A 227 5.77 -4.14 3.22
C ARG A 227 6.25 -2.71 3.03
N ILE A 228 7.23 -2.27 3.80
CA ILE A 228 7.90 -1.00 3.58
C ILE A 228 8.99 -1.18 2.53
N VAL A 229 8.81 -0.50 1.40
CA VAL A 229 9.75 -0.52 0.27
C VAL A 229 10.05 0.93 -0.13
N PRO A 230 11.13 1.52 0.37
CA PRO A 230 11.54 2.87 -0.02
C PRO A 230 11.88 2.93 -1.51
N ALA A 231 11.70 4.10 -2.11
CA ALA A 231 12.17 4.34 -3.46
C ALA A 231 13.69 4.14 -3.55
N ALA A 232 14.16 3.57 -4.66
CA ALA A 232 15.58 3.43 -4.90
C ALA A 232 16.27 4.80 -4.98
N THR A 233 17.42 4.92 -4.32
CA THR A 233 18.27 6.11 -4.33
C THR A 233 19.68 5.71 -4.75
N GLU A 234 20.52 6.68 -5.16
CA GLU A 234 21.92 6.42 -5.45
C GLU A 234 22.64 5.76 -4.28
N VAL A 235 22.30 6.17 -3.04
CA VAL A 235 22.88 5.59 -1.82
C VAL A 235 22.46 4.14 -1.65
N SER A 236 21.18 3.82 -1.81
CA SER A 236 20.69 2.43 -1.66
C SER A 236 21.22 1.52 -2.77
N LEU A 237 21.36 2.02 -3.99
CA LEU A 237 21.95 1.26 -5.10
C LEU A 237 23.46 1.03 -4.89
N ALA A 238 24.20 2.02 -4.37
CA ALA A 238 25.61 1.87 -4.04
C ALA A 238 25.82 0.82 -2.92
N GLU A 239 24.96 0.80 -1.90
CA GLU A 239 24.98 -0.22 -0.84
C GLU A 239 24.75 -1.62 -1.42
N ILE A 240 23.76 -1.79 -2.30
CA ILE A 240 23.51 -3.08 -2.96
C ILE A 240 24.70 -3.48 -3.85
N THR A 241 25.28 -2.53 -4.57
CA THR A 241 26.49 -2.78 -5.37
C THR A 241 27.65 -3.29 -4.50
N GLN A 242 27.79 -2.76 -3.28
CA GLN A 242 28.80 -3.22 -2.34
C GLN A 242 28.54 -4.68 -1.87
N GLU A 243 27.29 -5.03 -1.62
CA GLU A 243 26.89 -6.40 -1.26
C GLU A 243 27.11 -7.42 -2.39
N LEU A 244 26.87 -6.99 -3.63
CA LEU A 244 26.93 -7.86 -4.81
C LEU A 244 28.33 -7.91 -5.45
N GLY A 245 29.15 -6.87 -5.28
CA GLY A 245 30.39 -6.66 -6.03
C GLY A 245 30.17 -6.29 -7.51
N VAL A 246 28.92 -5.98 -7.92
CA VAL A 246 28.53 -5.62 -9.29
C VAL A 246 27.30 -4.70 -9.23
N GLU A 247 27.15 -3.82 -10.21
CA GLU A 247 26.00 -2.93 -10.31
C GLU A 247 24.73 -3.68 -10.73
N ASP A 248 23.62 -3.32 -10.11
CA ASP A 248 22.26 -3.75 -10.47
C ASP A 248 21.32 -2.55 -10.48
N PRO A 249 21.07 -1.93 -11.65
CA PRO A 249 20.21 -0.75 -11.75
C PRO A 249 18.73 -1.06 -11.47
N CYS A 250 18.34 -2.34 -11.49
CA CYS A 250 16.98 -2.78 -11.16
C CYS A 250 16.82 -3.18 -9.71
N ALA A 251 17.87 -3.06 -8.89
CA ALA A 251 17.83 -3.46 -7.49
C ALA A 251 16.96 -2.52 -6.63
N ILE A 252 16.47 -3.05 -5.53
CA ILE A 252 15.74 -2.31 -4.50
C ILE A 252 16.08 -2.82 -3.12
N SER A 253 15.87 -2.00 -2.10
CA SER A 253 15.93 -2.42 -0.70
C SER A 253 14.55 -2.34 -0.03
N CYS A 254 14.34 -3.16 0.99
CA CYS A 254 13.10 -3.21 1.74
C CYS A 254 13.35 -3.73 3.16
N GLU A 255 12.32 -3.67 4.00
CA GLU A 255 12.34 -4.34 5.30
C GLU A 255 12.25 -5.87 5.16
N THR A 256 12.55 -6.59 6.24
CA THR A 256 12.40 -8.06 6.29
C THR A 256 10.95 -8.49 6.41
N PHE A 257 10.10 -7.70 7.05
CA PHE A 257 8.67 -7.99 7.18
C PHE A 257 7.99 -7.97 5.80
N ILE A 258 7.14 -8.95 5.57
CA ILE A 258 6.28 -9.03 4.38
C ILE A 258 4.97 -9.70 4.77
N GLN A 259 3.86 -9.12 4.35
CA GLN A 259 2.54 -9.74 4.48
C GLN A 259 1.75 -9.57 3.20
N TRP A 260 1.09 -10.64 2.79
CA TRP A 260 0.13 -10.64 1.69
C TRP A 260 -1.03 -11.53 2.04
N VAL A 261 -2.24 -10.97 2.00
CA VAL A 261 -3.49 -11.68 2.21
C VAL A 261 -4.29 -11.56 0.93
N ILE A 262 -4.83 -12.66 0.44
CA ILE A 262 -5.52 -12.72 -0.85
C ILE A 262 -6.81 -13.52 -0.69
N GLU A 263 -7.91 -13.04 -1.25
CA GLU A 263 -9.13 -13.84 -1.42
C GLU A 263 -8.88 -14.98 -2.41
N ASP A 264 -9.12 -16.22 -1.99
CA ASP A 264 -8.85 -17.40 -2.82
C ASP A 264 -9.94 -17.62 -3.87
N ASN A 265 -9.98 -16.72 -4.84
CA ASN A 265 -10.94 -16.72 -5.94
C ASN A 265 -10.24 -16.53 -7.30
N PHE A 266 -9.74 -17.60 -7.88
CA PHE A 266 -8.97 -17.59 -9.13
C PHE A 266 -9.63 -18.46 -10.21
N VAL A 267 -9.85 -17.91 -11.39
CA VAL A 267 -10.57 -18.60 -12.49
C VAL A 267 -9.70 -19.55 -13.30
N ALA A 268 -8.37 -19.37 -13.29
CA ALA A 268 -7.42 -20.14 -14.11
C ALA A 268 -6.24 -20.71 -13.28
N GLY A 269 -6.44 -20.85 -11.97
CA GLY A 269 -5.40 -21.29 -11.04
C GLY A 269 -4.43 -20.18 -10.62
N ARG A 270 -3.55 -20.50 -9.68
CA ARG A 270 -2.56 -19.61 -9.08
C ARG A 270 -1.34 -20.38 -8.58
N PRO A 271 -0.20 -19.70 -8.31
CA PRO A 271 0.88 -20.31 -7.54
C PRO A 271 0.41 -20.70 -6.13
N GLU A 272 1.07 -21.67 -5.53
CA GLU A 272 0.88 -22.02 -4.12
C GLU A 272 1.63 -21.01 -3.23
N TRP A 273 1.22 -19.75 -3.26
CA TRP A 273 1.88 -18.66 -2.53
C TRP A 273 1.89 -18.87 -1.02
N GLU A 274 1.00 -19.70 -0.46
CA GLU A 274 1.01 -20.10 0.94
C GLU A 274 2.31 -20.78 1.38
N ILE A 275 3.05 -21.41 0.46
CA ILE A 275 4.42 -21.93 0.72
C ILE A 275 5.39 -20.81 1.09
N ALA A 276 5.17 -19.61 0.55
CA ALA A 276 5.95 -18.42 0.86
C ALA A 276 5.34 -17.57 2.00
N GLY A 277 4.32 -18.07 2.70
CA GLY A 277 3.68 -17.41 3.85
C GLY A 277 2.52 -16.48 3.51
N VAL A 278 2.04 -16.49 2.26
CA VAL A 278 0.84 -15.73 1.87
C VAL A 278 -0.40 -16.36 2.51
N GLN A 279 -1.30 -15.54 3.03
CA GLN A 279 -2.55 -15.99 3.61
C GLN A 279 -3.66 -15.98 2.55
N MET A 280 -4.19 -17.17 2.26
CA MET A 280 -5.34 -17.34 1.37
C MET A 280 -6.61 -17.36 2.23
N VAL A 281 -7.53 -16.42 1.96
CA VAL A 281 -8.74 -16.21 2.79
C VAL A 281 -10.00 -16.17 1.93
N GLN A 282 -11.15 -16.16 2.57
CA GLN A 282 -12.44 -16.00 1.89
C GLN A 282 -12.87 -14.52 1.81
N ASP A 283 -12.46 -13.71 2.78
CA ASP A 283 -12.78 -12.29 2.90
C ASP A 283 -11.54 -11.55 3.43
N VAL A 284 -11.05 -10.60 2.67
CA VAL A 284 -9.86 -9.81 3.01
C VAL A 284 -10.18 -8.63 3.91
N LEU A 285 -11.44 -8.19 3.99
CA LEU A 285 -11.84 -6.97 4.71
C LEU A 285 -11.42 -6.96 6.19
N PRO A 286 -11.55 -8.05 6.98
CA PRO A 286 -11.07 -8.06 8.36
C PRO A 286 -9.55 -7.82 8.48
N TRP A 287 -8.76 -8.32 7.55
CA TRP A 287 -7.31 -8.13 7.49
C TRP A 287 -6.93 -6.70 7.12
N GLU A 288 -7.66 -6.12 6.17
CA GLU A 288 -7.50 -4.72 5.79
C GLU A 288 -7.81 -3.80 6.97
N GLN A 289 -8.91 -4.03 7.69
CA GLN A 289 -9.27 -3.26 8.88
C GLN A 289 -8.22 -3.41 10.00
N MET A 290 -7.68 -4.60 10.21
CA MET A 290 -6.61 -4.85 11.18
C MET A 290 -5.38 -3.98 10.84
N LYS A 291 -4.91 -4.02 9.60
CA LYS A 291 -3.78 -3.21 9.15
C LYS A 291 -4.07 -1.70 9.27
N LEU A 292 -5.23 -1.25 8.80
CA LEU A 292 -5.60 0.17 8.82
C LEU A 292 -5.67 0.72 10.26
N ARG A 293 -6.23 -0.03 11.19
CA ARG A 293 -6.40 0.41 12.58
C ARG A 293 -5.14 0.22 13.40
N MET A 294 -4.55 -0.97 13.42
CA MET A 294 -3.38 -1.25 14.26
C MET A 294 -2.10 -0.64 13.68
N LEU A 295 -1.72 -0.96 12.44
CA LEU A 295 -0.50 -0.43 11.84
C LEU A 295 -0.64 1.05 11.49
N ASN A 296 -1.58 1.37 10.61
CA ASN A 296 -1.67 2.72 10.04
C ASN A 296 -2.21 3.74 11.06
N GLY A 297 -3.10 3.32 11.97
CA GLY A 297 -3.57 4.15 13.09
C GLY A 297 -2.42 4.53 14.03
N SER A 298 -1.60 3.56 14.43
CA SER A 298 -0.42 3.81 15.28
C SER A 298 0.63 4.66 14.56
N HIS A 299 0.86 4.45 13.27
CA HIS A 299 1.71 5.33 12.47
C HIS A 299 1.23 6.78 12.51
N SER A 300 -0.06 7.02 12.35
CA SER A 300 -0.62 8.38 12.42
C SER A 300 -0.48 8.99 13.81
N PHE A 301 -0.73 8.22 14.86
CA PHE A 301 -0.53 8.64 16.26
C PHE A 301 0.92 9.09 16.51
N LEU A 302 1.87 8.23 16.13
CA LEU A 302 3.30 8.50 16.29
C LEU A 302 3.76 9.68 15.41
N ALA A 303 3.21 9.80 14.21
CA ALA A 303 3.57 10.87 13.29
C ALA A 303 3.18 12.26 13.82
N TYR A 304 1.95 12.42 14.29
CA TYR A 304 1.49 13.72 14.78
C TYR A 304 2.13 14.08 16.12
N LEU A 305 2.01 13.22 17.11
CA LEU A 305 2.50 13.48 18.46
C LEU A 305 4.03 13.44 18.52
N GLY A 306 4.66 12.51 17.79
CA GLY A 306 6.12 12.44 17.73
C GLY A 306 6.73 13.66 17.05
N TYR A 307 6.16 14.12 15.93
CA TYR A 307 6.62 15.35 15.30
C TYR A 307 6.51 16.56 16.23
N LEU A 308 5.36 16.74 16.88
CA LEU A 308 5.13 17.82 17.84
C LEU A 308 6.14 17.79 18.99
N ALA A 309 6.49 16.58 19.47
CA ALA A 309 7.48 16.37 20.53
C ALA A 309 8.95 16.49 20.05
N GLY A 310 9.19 16.74 18.75
CA GLY A 310 10.53 16.92 18.18
C GLY A 310 11.21 15.65 17.68
N PHE A 311 10.51 14.52 17.57
CA PHE A 311 11.05 13.29 16.99
C PHE A 311 10.97 13.33 15.45
N ALA A 312 12.12 13.19 14.78
CA ALA A 312 12.21 13.23 13.33
C ALA A 312 11.73 11.93 12.66
N HIS A 313 11.94 10.80 13.31
CA HIS A 313 11.62 9.46 12.78
C HIS A 313 10.76 8.66 13.76
N VAL A 314 10.02 7.70 13.23
CA VAL A 314 9.23 6.76 14.05
C VAL A 314 10.13 5.95 14.98
N SER A 315 11.32 5.57 14.53
CA SER A 315 12.31 4.87 15.35
C SER A 315 12.77 5.71 16.57
N ASP A 316 12.81 7.05 16.43
CA ASP A 316 13.12 7.94 17.56
C ASP A 316 11.99 7.89 18.60
N CYS A 317 10.72 7.88 18.15
CA CYS A 317 9.57 7.71 19.05
C CYS A 317 9.66 6.37 19.83
N MET A 318 10.15 5.30 19.20
CA MET A 318 10.27 3.98 19.85
C MET A 318 11.39 3.91 20.89
N GLN A 319 12.32 4.86 20.90
CA GLN A 319 13.31 4.98 21.97
C GLN A 319 12.76 5.64 23.24
N ASP A 320 11.63 6.35 23.11
CA ASP A 320 10.89 6.91 24.25
C ASP A 320 9.89 5.88 24.78
N ASP A 321 10.04 5.48 26.05
CA ASP A 321 9.24 4.42 26.66
C ASP A 321 7.74 4.77 26.69
N ALA A 322 7.39 6.06 26.87
CA ALA A 322 5.99 6.49 26.88
C ALA A 322 5.35 6.37 25.49
N PHE A 323 6.04 6.76 24.44
CA PHE A 323 5.54 6.61 23.06
C PHE A 323 5.42 5.15 22.65
N ARG A 324 6.41 4.31 23.02
CA ARG A 324 6.37 2.88 22.75
C ARG A 324 5.18 2.21 23.44
N GLU A 325 4.97 2.48 24.73
CA GLU A 325 3.86 1.95 25.49
C GLU A 325 2.51 2.47 24.97
N ALA A 326 2.43 3.76 24.63
CA ALA A 326 1.21 4.34 24.07
C ALA A 326 0.84 3.70 22.73
N ALA A 327 1.80 3.49 21.83
CA ALA A 327 1.55 2.82 20.56
C ALA A 327 1.05 1.39 20.77
N ARG A 328 1.67 0.65 21.70
CA ARG A 328 1.27 -0.73 22.02
C ARG A 328 -0.14 -0.79 22.63
N ARG A 329 -0.45 0.06 23.60
CA ARG A 329 -1.78 0.14 24.21
C ARG A 329 -2.83 0.63 23.23
N LEU A 330 -2.53 1.61 22.39
CA LEU A 330 -3.43 2.04 21.32
C LEU A 330 -3.84 0.85 20.44
N MET A 331 -2.87 0.02 20.04
CA MET A 331 -3.14 -1.17 19.21
C MET A 331 -3.98 -2.20 19.95
N LEU A 332 -3.62 -2.56 21.18
CA LEU A 332 -4.23 -3.69 21.90
C LEU A 332 -5.50 -3.34 22.66
N ASP A 333 -5.53 -2.16 23.31
CA ASP A 333 -6.62 -1.80 24.22
C ASP A 333 -7.73 -1.03 23.48
N GLU A 334 -7.40 -0.29 22.40
CA GLU A 334 -8.38 0.56 21.73
C GLU A 334 -8.67 0.14 20.29
N GLN A 335 -7.68 -0.29 19.49
CA GLN A 335 -7.92 -0.66 18.09
C GLN A 335 -8.33 -2.15 17.95
N ALA A 336 -7.59 -3.07 18.54
CA ALA A 336 -7.89 -4.51 18.45
C ALA A 336 -9.32 -4.88 18.87
N PRO A 337 -9.90 -4.30 19.95
CA PRO A 337 -11.28 -4.60 20.34
C PRO A 337 -12.33 -4.18 19.30
N THR A 338 -11.98 -3.29 18.35
CA THR A 338 -12.90 -2.83 17.31
C THR A 338 -12.91 -3.75 16.07
N LEU A 339 -11.98 -4.69 15.99
CA LEU A 339 -11.81 -5.59 14.85
C LEU A 339 -12.77 -6.79 14.92
N ARG A 340 -13.08 -7.34 13.74
CA ARG A 340 -13.89 -8.55 13.58
C ARG A 340 -13.06 -9.73 13.08
N ILE A 341 -11.73 -9.64 13.18
CA ILE A 341 -10.84 -10.71 12.75
C ILE A 341 -10.77 -11.79 13.82
N THR A 342 -10.80 -13.04 13.39
CA THR A 342 -10.60 -14.24 14.21
C THR A 342 -9.34 -14.97 13.75
N ASP A 343 -8.85 -15.89 14.55
CA ASP A 343 -7.71 -16.76 14.20
C ASP A 343 -6.39 -16.02 13.94
N VAL A 344 -6.24 -14.82 14.50
CA VAL A 344 -5.00 -14.03 14.47
C VAL A 344 -4.60 -13.67 15.89
N ASP A 345 -3.34 -13.91 16.23
CA ASP A 345 -2.75 -13.41 17.48
C ASP A 345 -2.44 -11.91 17.33
N LEU A 346 -3.39 -11.07 17.76
CA LEU A 346 -3.27 -9.62 17.68
C LEU A 346 -2.18 -9.08 18.62
N THR A 347 -1.83 -9.81 19.69
CA THR A 347 -0.72 -9.44 20.56
C THR A 347 0.61 -9.63 19.85
N ALA A 348 0.83 -10.80 19.26
CA ALA A 348 2.01 -11.07 18.45
C ALA A 348 2.13 -10.11 17.26
N TYR A 349 0.99 -9.76 16.64
CA TYR A 349 0.96 -8.77 15.56
C TYR A 349 1.38 -7.39 16.06
N ALA A 350 0.84 -6.90 17.17
CA ALA A 350 1.21 -5.61 17.76
C ALA A 350 2.70 -5.56 18.12
N ASP A 351 3.24 -6.61 18.75
CA ASP A 351 4.64 -6.70 19.12
C ASP A 351 5.55 -6.67 17.85
N SER A 352 5.15 -7.37 16.78
CA SER A 352 5.86 -7.29 15.49
C SER A 352 5.86 -5.89 14.88
N LEU A 353 4.77 -5.13 15.06
CA LEU A 353 4.68 -3.74 14.59
C LEU A 353 5.59 -2.82 15.39
N ILE A 354 5.67 -3.00 16.71
CA ILE A 354 6.62 -2.25 17.57
C ILE A 354 8.06 -2.49 17.12
N ASP A 355 8.44 -3.74 16.84
CA ASP A 355 9.77 -4.08 16.34
C ASP A 355 10.07 -3.42 14.98
N ARG A 356 9.08 -3.41 14.06
CA ARG A 356 9.20 -2.71 12.77
C ARG A 356 9.39 -1.20 12.95
N PHE A 357 8.61 -0.59 13.84
CA PHE A 357 8.71 0.85 14.13
C PHE A 357 10.06 1.22 14.74
N ALA A 358 10.64 0.34 15.54
CA ALA A 358 11.94 0.53 16.17
C ALA A 358 13.13 0.40 15.21
N ASN A 359 12.92 -0.10 13.98
CA ASN A 359 14.00 -0.32 13.01
C ASN A 359 14.52 1.03 12.43
N PRO A 360 15.74 1.48 12.81
CA PRO A 360 16.25 2.77 12.33
C PRO A 360 16.68 2.75 10.86
N ALA A 361 16.89 1.56 10.28
CA ALA A 361 17.27 1.42 8.87
C ALA A 361 16.19 1.89 7.90
N LEU A 362 14.93 1.96 8.33
CA LEU A 362 13.81 2.38 7.50
C LEU A 362 13.69 3.90 7.37
N GLN A 363 14.27 4.68 8.30
CA GLN A 363 14.26 6.15 8.32
C GLN A 363 12.88 6.76 8.00
N HIS A 364 11.81 6.20 8.57
CA HIS A 364 10.44 6.67 8.37
C HIS A 364 10.23 8.00 9.09
N ARG A 365 10.17 9.09 8.31
CA ARG A 365 10.02 10.44 8.87
C ARG A 365 8.58 10.66 9.35
N THR A 366 8.43 11.15 10.58
CA THR A 366 7.13 11.49 11.18
C THR A 366 6.38 12.49 10.32
N TRP A 367 7.05 13.53 9.81
CA TRP A 367 6.48 14.53 8.91
C TRP A 367 5.90 13.91 7.62
N GLN A 368 6.58 12.93 7.03
CA GLN A 368 6.16 12.29 5.80
C GLN A 368 4.90 11.44 6.00
N ILE A 369 4.80 10.76 7.14
CA ILE A 369 3.62 9.97 7.53
C ILE A 369 2.44 10.89 7.86
N ALA A 370 2.71 12.07 8.44
CA ALA A 370 1.71 13.05 8.84
C ALA A 370 0.97 13.72 7.66
N MET A 371 1.51 13.64 6.44
CA MET A 371 0.84 14.15 5.24
C MET A 371 -0.53 13.50 5.01
N ASP A 372 -1.43 14.22 4.36
CA ASP A 372 -2.76 13.74 3.94
C ASP A 372 -3.63 13.24 5.11
N GLY A 373 -3.49 13.86 6.27
CA GLY A 373 -4.19 13.46 7.49
C GLY A 373 -5.70 13.49 7.34
N SER A 374 -6.24 14.46 6.60
CA SER A 374 -7.68 14.56 6.33
C SER A 374 -8.26 13.33 5.63
N GLN A 375 -7.48 12.66 4.78
CA GLN A 375 -7.88 11.43 4.11
C GLN A 375 -7.61 10.17 4.94
N LYS A 376 -6.63 10.23 5.84
CA LYS A 376 -6.17 9.09 6.64
C LYS A 376 -6.97 8.87 7.92
N LEU A 377 -7.31 9.96 8.63
CA LEU A 377 -8.01 9.89 9.92
C LEU A 377 -9.31 9.08 9.91
N PRO A 378 -10.21 9.23 8.92
CA PRO A 378 -11.48 8.52 8.92
C PRO A 378 -11.31 7.01 9.11
N GLN A 379 -10.54 6.38 8.27
CA GLN A 379 -10.36 4.92 8.24
C GLN A 379 -9.37 4.40 9.28
N ARG A 380 -8.43 5.23 9.76
CA ARG A 380 -7.38 4.82 10.70
C ARG A 380 -7.78 4.93 12.15
N MET A 381 -8.62 5.93 12.49
CA MET A 381 -8.99 6.26 13.86
C MET A 381 -10.50 6.43 14.06
N LEU A 382 -11.20 7.20 13.21
CA LEU A 382 -12.58 7.57 13.47
C LEU A 382 -13.55 6.39 13.41
N GLU A 383 -13.31 5.41 12.54
CA GLU A 383 -14.11 4.17 12.51
C GLU A 383 -13.97 3.38 13.82
N GLY A 384 -12.76 3.31 14.39
CA GLY A 384 -12.53 2.72 15.72
C GLY A 384 -13.31 3.45 16.81
N VAL A 385 -13.27 4.79 16.79
CA VAL A 385 -14.02 5.64 17.73
C VAL A 385 -15.53 5.38 17.65
N ARG A 386 -16.10 5.25 16.44
CA ARG A 386 -17.52 4.92 16.27
C ARG A 386 -17.92 3.62 16.97
N VAL A 387 -17.05 2.60 16.89
CA VAL A 387 -17.27 1.32 17.59
C VAL A 387 -17.23 1.52 19.10
N HIS A 388 -16.28 2.30 19.63
CA HIS A 388 -16.20 2.59 21.07
C HIS A 388 -17.41 3.39 21.56
N LEU A 389 -17.87 4.40 20.83
CA LEU A 389 -19.07 5.17 21.15
C LEU A 389 -20.33 4.26 21.21
N GLN A 390 -20.47 3.33 20.27
CA GLN A 390 -21.58 2.36 20.27
C GLN A 390 -21.52 1.37 21.44
N ARG A 391 -20.31 1.04 21.94
CA ARG A 391 -20.08 0.09 23.02
C ARG A 391 -19.93 0.75 24.38
N GLU A 392 -19.97 2.07 24.44
CA GLU A 392 -19.73 2.87 25.65
C GLU A 392 -18.38 2.52 26.32
N SER A 393 -17.37 2.18 25.53
CA SER A 393 -16.02 1.83 25.99
C SER A 393 -15.05 3.00 25.87
N ALA A 394 -13.97 2.99 26.65
CA ALA A 394 -12.97 4.06 26.69
C ALA A 394 -12.03 4.01 25.47
N TRP A 395 -11.56 5.20 25.03
CA TRP A 395 -10.64 5.34 23.89
C TRP A 395 -9.73 6.60 24.02
N PRO A 396 -9.03 6.77 25.16
CA PRO A 396 -8.27 8.00 25.44
C PRO A 396 -7.07 8.20 24.51
N LEU A 397 -6.41 7.14 24.03
CA LEU A 397 -5.28 7.23 23.10
C LEU A 397 -5.73 7.57 21.68
N LEU A 398 -6.87 7.06 21.22
CA LEU A 398 -7.48 7.49 19.96
C LEU A 398 -7.85 8.98 20.03
N ALA A 399 -8.44 9.44 21.14
CA ALA A 399 -8.73 10.85 21.35
C ALA A 399 -7.46 11.71 21.27
N LEU A 400 -6.40 11.26 21.93
CA LEU A 400 -5.11 11.95 21.91
C LEU A 400 -4.50 11.98 20.49
N GLY A 401 -4.58 10.91 19.73
CA GLY A 401 -4.08 10.84 18.35
C GLY A 401 -4.82 11.80 17.42
N ILE A 402 -6.15 11.89 17.54
CA ILE A 402 -6.98 12.84 16.77
C ILE A 402 -6.67 14.28 17.19
N ALA A 403 -6.59 14.56 18.49
CA ALA A 403 -6.19 15.86 19.01
C ALA A 403 -4.75 16.23 18.57
N GLY A 404 -3.86 15.26 18.49
CA GLY A 404 -2.51 15.40 17.95
C GLY A 404 -2.51 15.88 16.50
N TRP A 405 -3.37 15.29 15.64
CA TRP A 405 -3.56 15.81 14.29
C TRP A 405 -4.05 17.25 14.28
N MET A 406 -5.06 17.58 15.10
CA MET A 406 -5.59 18.95 15.19
C MET A 406 -4.51 19.96 15.62
N ARG A 407 -3.63 19.57 16.54
CA ARG A 407 -2.50 20.41 16.97
C ARG A 407 -1.44 20.51 15.87
N TYR A 408 -1.10 19.41 15.19
CA TYR A 408 -0.16 19.38 14.07
C TYR A 408 -0.60 20.31 12.92
N VAL A 409 -1.87 20.24 12.51
CA VAL A 409 -2.38 21.09 11.42
C VAL A 409 -2.57 22.55 11.84
N SER A 410 -2.41 22.89 13.12
CA SER A 410 -2.34 24.28 13.55
C SER A 410 -1.07 25.00 13.07
N GLY A 411 -0.11 24.26 12.50
CA GLY A 411 1.04 24.81 11.80
C GLY A 411 2.23 25.18 12.68
N VAL A 412 2.21 24.83 13.98
CA VAL A 412 3.29 25.14 14.93
C VAL A 412 3.52 23.94 15.86
N ASP A 413 4.78 23.52 16.01
CA ASP A 413 5.18 22.45 16.93
C ASP A 413 5.29 22.94 18.40
N ASP A 414 5.64 22.04 19.31
CA ASP A 414 5.77 22.35 20.74
C ASP A 414 6.95 23.29 21.05
N ALA A 415 7.94 23.38 20.17
CA ALA A 415 9.07 24.29 20.27
C ALA A 415 8.80 25.65 19.62
N GLY A 416 7.63 25.87 19.01
CA GLY A 416 7.24 27.08 18.32
C GLY A 416 7.73 27.18 16.86
N ASN A 417 8.25 26.12 16.28
CA ASN A 417 8.67 26.11 14.88
C ASN A 417 7.47 25.91 13.95
N ALA A 418 7.52 26.53 12.77
CA ALA A 418 6.49 26.35 11.74
C ALA A 418 6.51 24.93 11.18
N ILE A 419 5.33 24.37 10.97
CA ILE A 419 5.13 23.06 10.34
C ILE A 419 4.68 23.27 8.89
N ASP A 420 5.35 22.61 7.92
CA ASP A 420 4.89 22.52 6.55
C ASP A 420 3.77 21.47 6.46
N VAL A 421 2.53 21.92 6.65
CA VAL A 421 1.33 21.06 6.62
C VAL A 421 0.96 20.76 5.17
N ARG A 422 1.11 19.50 4.76
CA ARG A 422 0.71 19.01 3.43
C ARG A 422 -0.52 18.14 3.54
N ASP A 423 -1.63 18.67 3.03
CA ASP A 423 -2.94 18.00 3.10
C ASP A 423 -3.82 18.51 1.95
N PRO A 424 -4.66 17.68 1.32
CA PRO A 424 -5.61 18.13 0.30
C PRO A 424 -6.58 19.23 0.76
N LEU A 425 -6.89 19.28 2.07
CA LEU A 425 -7.72 20.31 2.69
C LEU A 425 -6.91 21.45 3.32
N SER A 426 -5.61 21.57 3.02
CA SER A 426 -4.69 22.52 3.68
C SER A 426 -5.19 23.96 3.64
N GLU A 427 -5.82 24.42 2.56
CA GLU A 427 -6.38 25.79 2.48
C GLU A 427 -7.57 25.99 3.42
N LYS A 428 -8.50 25.03 3.47
CA LYS A 428 -9.65 25.07 4.40
C LYS A 428 -9.17 25.01 5.85
N ILE A 429 -8.24 24.10 6.15
CA ILE A 429 -7.67 23.94 7.49
C ILE A 429 -6.97 25.23 7.93
N ARG A 430 -6.15 25.82 7.06
CA ARG A 430 -5.46 27.08 7.36
C ARG A 430 -6.45 28.21 7.67
N ALA A 431 -7.48 28.37 6.84
CA ALA A 431 -8.51 29.38 7.08
C ALA A 431 -9.21 29.21 8.45
N ILE A 432 -9.48 27.95 8.85
CA ILE A 432 -10.03 27.64 10.17
C ILE A 432 -9.05 28.01 11.28
N VAL A 433 -7.77 27.65 11.14
CA VAL A 433 -6.73 27.92 12.12
C VAL A 433 -6.51 29.42 12.33
N GLU A 434 -6.49 30.19 11.24
CA GLU A 434 -6.29 31.67 11.29
C GLU A 434 -7.49 32.41 11.88
N THR A 435 -8.71 31.89 11.72
CA THR A 435 -9.93 32.59 12.17
C THR A 435 -10.45 32.10 13.53
N SER A 436 -9.98 30.94 14.03
CA SER A 436 -10.42 30.38 15.31
C SER A 436 -9.48 30.74 16.44
N SER A 437 -10.05 30.99 17.63
CA SER A 437 -9.25 31.05 18.86
C SER A 437 -8.76 29.63 19.24
N GLU A 438 -7.70 29.55 20.05
CA GLU A 438 -7.18 28.28 20.55
C GLU A 438 -8.29 27.41 21.21
N LYS A 439 -9.11 28.03 22.03
CA LYS A 439 -10.25 27.35 22.69
C LYS A 439 -11.37 26.93 21.74
N GLY A 440 -11.55 27.65 20.64
CA GLY A 440 -12.58 27.36 19.65
C GLY A 440 -12.12 26.42 18.52
N ARG A 441 -10.84 26.11 18.46
CA ARG A 441 -10.20 25.41 17.34
C ARG A 441 -10.75 23.99 17.12
N VAL A 442 -10.88 23.23 18.20
CA VAL A 442 -11.44 21.86 18.11
C VAL A 442 -12.82 21.88 17.46
N LYS A 443 -13.72 22.71 17.98
CA LYS A 443 -15.08 22.85 17.43
C LYS A 443 -15.08 23.29 15.97
N ALA A 444 -14.19 24.20 15.60
CA ALA A 444 -14.08 24.69 14.23
C ALA A 444 -13.54 23.62 13.27
N LEU A 445 -12.55 22.82 13.69
CA LEU A 445 -12.03 21.70 12.88
C LEU A 445 -13.02 20.54 12.78
N LEU A 446 -13.80 20.27 13.82
CA LEU A 446 -14.84 19.25 13.81
C LEU A 446 -15.97 19.56 12.81
N ALA A 447 -16.12 20.81 12.36
CA ALA A 447 -17.05 21.19 11.32
C ALA A 447 -16.64 20.73 9.90
N LEU A 448 -15.42 20.20 9.73
CA LEU A 448 -14.99 19.58 8.47
C LEU A 448 -15.67 18.21 8.30
N SER A 449 -16.86 18.23 7.70
CA SER A 449 -17.68 17.03 7.49
C SER A 449 -17.02 16.01 6.58
N GLU A 450 -16.10 16.44 5.71
CA GLU A 450 -15.31 15.57 4.85
C GLU A 450 -14.40 14.63 5.66
N ILE A 451 -14.08 14.99 6.90
CA ILE A 451 -13.24 14.19 7.81
C ILE A 451 -14.13 13.50 8.86
N PHE A 452 -14.90 14.30 9.60
CA PHE A 452 -15.59 13.84 10.82
C PHE A 452 -17.01 13.33 10.57
N GLY A 453 -17.51 13.49 9.33
CA GLY A 453 -18.91 13.19 9.03
C GLY A 453 -19.87 14.18 9.66
N SER A 454 -21.16 13.87 9.61
CA SER A 454 -22.20 14.66 10.28
C SER A 454 -22.58 14.10 11.66
N ASP A 455 -22.13 12.88 11.96
CA ASP A 455 -22.46 12.12 13.16
C ASP A 455 -21.55 12.45 14.35
N LEU A 456 -20.24 12.30 14.20
CA LEU A 456 -19.30 12.44 15.31
C LEU A 456 -19.37 13.80 16.03
N PRO A 457 -19.48 14.95 15.34
CA PRO A 457 -19.60 16.24 16.02
C PRO A 457 -20.88 16.42 16.85
N GLN A 458 -21.87 15.53 16.68
CA GLN A 458 -23.12 15.53 17.47
C GLN A 458 -23.01 14.74 18.78
N HIS A 459 -21.98 13.92 18.94
CA HIS A 459 -21.73 13.16 20.17
C HIS A 459 -20.96 14.00 21.18
N ALA A 460 -21.61 14.39 22.27
CA ALA A 460 -20.98 15.19 23.34
C ALA A 460 -19.72 14.49 23.88
N GLN A 461 -19.79 13.19 24.15
CA GLN A 461 -18.65 12.41 24.64
C GLN A 461 -17.45 12.47 23.65
N PHE A 462 -17.69 12.47 22.36
CA PHE A 462 -16.63 12.63 21.35
C PHE A 462 -16.00 14.02 21.41
N VAL A 463 -16.82 15.05 21.40
CA VAL A 463 -16.37 16.45 21.42
C VAL A 463 -15.59 16.74 22.70
N ASP A 464 -16.09 16.29 23.85
CA ASP A 464 -15.44 16.51 25.15
C ASP A 464 -14.08 15.80 25.21
N ALA A 465 -14.02 14.50 24.83
CA ALA A 465 -12.77 13.73 24.82
C ALA A 465 -11.69 14.35 23.94
N ILE A 466 -12.05 14.79 22.72
CA ILE A 466 -11.11 15.47 21.82
C ILE A 466 -10.67 16.82 22.38
N THR A 467 -11.59 17.58 22.96
CA THR A 467 -11.29 18.91 23.54
C THR A 467 -10.33 18.78 24.71
N ASP A 468 -10.57 17.86 25.63
CA ASP A 468 -9.71 17.61 26.80
C ASP A 468 -8.31 17.15 26.36
N ALA A 469 -8.24 16.22 25.39
CA ALA A 469 -6.97 15.77 24.84
C ALA A 469 -6.19 16.89 24.14
N TYR A 470 -6.89 17.74 23.37
CA TYR A 470 -6.28 18.89 22.70
C TYR A 470 -5.74 19.92 23.70
N GLN A 471 -6.52 20.26 24.73
CA GLN A 471 -6.07 21.18 25.79
C GLN A 471 -4.84 20.66 26.50
N ARG A 472 -4.80 19.34 26.80
CA ARG A 472 -3.65 18.69 27.42
C ARG A 472 -2.38 18.85 26.58
N ILE A 473 -2.48 18.69 25.25
CA ILE A 473 -1.34 18.90 24.34
C ILE A 473 -0.91 20.36 24.35
N VAL A 474 -1.85 21.31 24.28
CA VAL A 474 -1.53 22.75 24.26
C VAL A 474 -0.85 23.21 25.56
N GLU A 475 -1.34 22.71 26.69
CA GLU A 475 -0.85 23.18 28.03
C GLU A 475 0.46 22.49 28.42
N ARG A 476 0.69 21.25 28.02
CA ARG A 476 1.78 20.43 28.54
C ARG A 476 2.75 19.88 27.49
N GLY A 477 2.46 20.12 26.21
CA GLY A 477 3.19 19.55 25.09
C GLY A 477 2.82 18.09 24.81
N ALA A 478 3.10 17.62 23.60
CA ALA A 478 2.68 16.32 23.12
C ALA A 478 3.28 15.16 23.95
N ARG A 479 4.57 15.22 24.29
CA ARG A 479 5.22 14.15 25.07
C ARG A 479 4.58 13.98 26.44
N GLN A 480 4.36 15.08 27.18
CA GLN A 480 3.75 14.99 28.50
C GLN A 480 2.28 14.58 28.42
N ALA A 481 1.57 15.01 27.37
CA ALA A 481 0.18 14.57 27.12
C ALA A 481 0.09 13.05 26.91
N VAL A 482 1.07 12.44 26.24
CA VAL A 482 1.16 10.97 26.11
C VAL A 482 1.33 10.33 27.49
N ILE A 483 2.28 10.80 28.30
CA ILE A 483 2.53 10.27 29.65
C ILE A 483 1.28 10.37 30.52
N ASP A 484 0.61 11.52 30.51
CA ASP A 484 -0.61 11.75 31.31
C ASP A 484 -1.77 10.85 30.87
N THR A 485 -1.89 10.60 29.57
CA THR A 485 -2.94 9.72 29.03
C THR A 485 -2.70 8.27 29.40
N LEU A 486 -1.45 7.82 29.48
CA LEU A 486 -1.10 6.47 29.94
C LEU A 486 -1.42 6.23 31.43
N ALA A 487 -1.57 7.29 32.23
CA ALA A 487 -1.89 7.23 33.66
C ALA A 487 -3.42 7.15 33.93
N ILE A 488 -4.25 7.34 32.91
CA ILE A 488 -5.71 7.20 32.97
C ILE A 488 -6.08 5.73 32.82
#